data_ef50423db55fa1d0b84586d1adf0ca6f
#
_entry.id   ef50423db55fa1d0b84586d1adf0ca6f
#
_cell.length_a   1.000
_cell.length_b   1.000
_cell.length_c   1.000
_cell.angle_alpha   90.00
_cell.angle_beta   90.00
_cell.angle_gamma   90.00
#
_symmetry.space_group_name_H-M   'P 1'
#
loop_
_entity.id
_entity.type
_entity.pdbx_description
1 polymer ?
#
loop_
_entity_poly.entity_id
_entity_poly.type
_entity_poly.pdbx_seq_one_letter_code
_entity_poly.pdbx_strand_id
1 'polypeptide(L)'
;MVAPGETLFSIARRYGLSVEELVRLNGLNHPDRIRVGQVLRLSEEVLALPQGEVHFPGLWVGRASLVRVRGYRQGEVRAFGRSFPLTPSEGGLLGYLGVPALERPGVHRVGFVLDGVTYAFDLQVQPVPYAREVIPLTPSLQARMDPEAIRKEGEKVLSACRFRFGKPLRFEPPLAAISVSSPFGVRRRYGEGGWTYHEGLDLRAKVGTPVRAAADGVVVLSERLFVRGEAVVIDHGLGVCTGYWHLSERKVRPGEKVRAGRVIGLVGSSGLSTGPHLHFEVRVAGVPVDPRDFLK
;
A
#
# COMPACT_ATOMS: atom_id res chain seq x y z
N MET A 1 -14.14 -10.23 5.73
CA MET A 1 -14.11 -10.32 4.25
C MET A 1 -15.51 -10.51 3.73
N VAL A 2 -15.84 -9.88 2.61
CA VAL A 2 -17.12 -10.02 1.91
C VAL A 2 -17.19 -11.44 1.29
N ALA A 3 -18.23 -12.21 1.66
CA ALA A 3 -18.47 -13.52 1.07
C ALA A 3 -19.34 -13.42 -0.21
N PRO A 4 -19.40 -14.46 -1.05
CA PRO A 4 -20.30 -14.49 -2.19
C PRO A 4 -21.76 -14.23 -1.77
N GLY A 5 -22.44 -13.30 -2.47
CA GLY A 5 -23.83 -12.94 -2.19
C GLY A 5 -24.06 -11.97 -1.03
N GLU A 6 -23.02 -11.54 -0.31
CA GLU A 6 -23.15 -10.52 0.73
C GLU A 6 -23.28 -9.11 0.15
N THR A 7 -24.09 -8.29 0.83
CA THR A 7 -24.26 -6.85 0.58
C THR A 7 -23.78 -6.05 1.79
N LEU A 8 -23.50 -4.77 1.62
CA LEU A 8 -23.20 -3.88 2.77
C LEU A 8 -24.33 -3.91 3.81
N PHE A 9 -25.56 -3.99 3.36
CA PHE A 9 -26.73 -4.07 4.26
C PHE A 9 -26.72 -5.36 5.10
N SER A 10 -26.46 -6.52 4.48
CA SER A 10 -26.40 -7.80 5.21
C SER A 10 -25.24 -7.84 6.20
N ILE A 11 -24.09 -7.25 5.83
CA ILE A 11 -22.92 -7.15 6.68
C ILE A 11 -23.15 -6.17 7.83
N ALA A 12 -23.67 -4.97 7.55
CA ALA A 12 -24.02 -3.98 8.57
C ALA A 12 -24.96 -4.57 9.63
N ARG A 13 -26.05 -5.19 9.19
CA ARG A 13 -27.02 -5.83 10.09
C ARG A 13 -26.40 -6.94 10.94
N ARG A 14 -25.50 -7.77 10.38
CA ARG A 14 -24.83 -8.85 11.12
C ARG A 14 -23.95 -8.32 12.25
N TYR A 15 -23.33 -7.17 12.06
CA TYR A 15 -22.38 -6.59 13.01
C TYR A 15 -22.94 -5.42 13.82
N GLY A 16 -24.28 -5.16 13.73
CA GLY A 16 -24.93 -4.11 14.49
C GLY A 16 -24.56 -2.68 14.09
N LEU A 17 -24.10 -2.50 12.84
CA LEU A 17 -23.71 -1.20 12.26
C LEU A 17 -24.79 -0.70 11.31
N SER A 18 -24.81 0.61 11.05
CA SER A 18 -25.54 1.15 9.90
C SER A 18 -24.73 0.99 8.60
N VAL A 19 -25.40 1.04 7.46
CA VAL A 19 -24.72 1.04 6.16
C VAL A 19 -23.85 2.28 6.02
N GLU A 20 -24.30 3.44 6.51
CA GLU A 20 -23.58 4.70 6.53
C GLU A 20 -22.29 4.62 7.36
N GLU A 21 -22.33 3.95 8.52
CA GLU A 21 -21.13 3.69 9.33
C GLU A 21 -20.13 2.81 8.57
N LEU A 22 -20.58 1.71 7.95
CA LEU A 22 -19.72 0.87 7.13
C LEU A 22 -19.13 1.63 5.94
N VAL A 23 -19.91 2.46 5.27
CA VAL A 23 -19.46 3.34 4.18
C VAL A 23 -18.37 4.28 4.68
N ARG A 24 -18.61 4.96 5.82
CA ARG A 24 -17.66 5.89 6.43
C ARG A 24 -16.37 5.19 6.87
N LEU A 25 -16.47 4.08 7.59
CA LEU A 25 -15.32 3.29 8.08
C LEU A 25 -14.42 2.79 6.95
N ASN A 26 -15.02 2.52 5.79
CA ASN A 26 -14.32 1.95 4.64
C ASN A 26 -14.08 2.98 3.52
N GLY A 27 -14.57 4.22 3.67
CA GLY A 27 -14.45 5.29 2.67
C GLY A 27 -15.03 4.88 1.31
N LEU A 28 -16.15 4.17 1.32
CA LEU A 28 -16.79 3.69 0.08
C LEU A 28 -17.54 4.82 -0.61
N ASN A 29 -17.23 5.06 -1.89
CA ASN A 29 -17.96 6.05 -2.68
C ASN A 29 -19.26 5.50 -3.26
N HIS A 30 -19.36 4.15 -3.37
CA HIS A 30 -20.51 3.43 -3.94
C HIS A 30 -20.85 2.23 -3.05
N PRO A 31 -21.84 2.35 -2.15
CA PRO A 31 -22.25 1.28 -1.22
C PRO A 31 -22.61 -0.04 -1.91
N ASP A 32 -23.13 0.04 -3.13
CA ASP A 32 -23.57 -1.12 -3.91
C ASP A 32 -22.44 -1.89 -4.62
N ARG A 33 -21.20 -1.39 -4.54
CA ARG A 33 -20.06 -1.95 -5.28
C ARG A 33 -19.01 -2.61 -4.40
N ILE A 34 -19.42 -3.41 -3.43
CA ILE A 34 -18.50 -4.29 -2.71
C ILE A 34 -18.18 -5.55 -3.54
N ARG A 35 -16.98 -6.09 -3.35
CA ARG A 35 -16.51 -7.28 -4.10
C ARG A 35 -16.28 -8.45 -3.17
N VAL A 36 -16.55 -9.66 -3.63
CA VAL A 36 -16.18 -10.88 -2.92
C VAL A 36 -14.68 -10.86 -2.60
N GLY A 37 -14.33 -11.20 -1.36
CA GLY A 37 -12.96 -11.11 -0.86
C GLY A 37 -12.52 -9.71 -0.41
N GLN A 38 -13.31 -8.66 -0.60
CA GLN A 38 -13.03 -7.34 -0.07
C GLN A 38 -13.06 -7.37 1.47
N VAL A 39 -12.01 -6.82 2.10
CA VAL A 39 -11.97 -6.66 3.55
C VAL A 39 -12.70 -5.38 3.91
N LEU A 40 -13.76 -5.48 4.72
CA LEU A 40 -14.46 -4.35 5.29
C LEU A 40 -14.09 -4.18 6.76
N ARG A 41 -13.90 -2.94 7.16
CA ARG A 41 -13.67 -2.50 8.54
C ARG A 41 -14.99 -2.36 9.24
N LEU A 42 -15.07 -2.89 10.45
CA LEU A 42 -16.33 -2.92 11.23
C LEU A 42 -16.31 -1.96 12.43
N SER A 43 -15.14 -1.47 12.83
CA SER A 43 -14.98 -0.52 13.94
C SER A 43 -13.76 0.37 13.72
N GLU A 44 -13.73 1.52 14.39
CA GLU A 44 -12.49 2.26 14.66
C GLU A 44 -12.00 1.88 16.05
N GLU A 45 -10.69 1.67 16.18
CA GLU A 45 -10.01 1.60 17.46
C GLU A 45 -9.77 3.02 17.96
N VAL A 46 -10.10 3.27 19.22
CA VAL A 46 -9.86 4.57 19.86
C VAL A 46 -9.00 4.36 21.09
N LEU A 47 -7.83 5.01 21.11
CA LEU A 47 -6.93 5.00 22.26
C LEU A 47 -7.01 6.36 22.94
N ALA A 48 -7.46 6.38 24.20
CA ALA A 48 -7.48 7.59 25.01
C ALA A 48 -6.05 7.95 25.47
N LEU A 49 -5.73 9.23 25.38
CA LEU A 49 -4.46 9.82 25.79
C LEU A 49 -4.70 11.02 26.73
N PRO A 50 -3.71 11.46 27.54
CA PRO A 50 -3.89 12.56 28.50
C PRO A 50 -4.39 13.86 27.90
N GLN A 51 -4.02 14.18 26.64
CA GLN A 51 -4.38 15.44 25.97
C GLN A 51 -5.28 15.23 24.74
N GLY A 52 -5.72 13.98 24.49
CA GLY A 52 -6.51 13.70 23.30
C GLY A 52 -6.71 12.21 23.02
N GLU A 53 -6.75 11.84 21.76
CA GLU A 53 -7.08 10.49 21.35
C GLU A 53 -6.43 10.10 20.03
N VAL A 54 -6.22 8.80 19.82
CA VAL A 54 -5.80 8.19 18.55
C VAL A 54 -6.94 7.37 17.98
N HIS A 55 -7.26 7.58 16.73
CA HIS A 55 -8.25 6.82 15.97
C HIS A 55 -7.60 6.09 14.81
N PHE A 56 -7.86 4.82 14.65
CA PHE A 56 -7.44 4.01 13.50
C PHE A 56 -8.37 2.80 13.32
N PRO A 57 -8.47 2.26 12.09
CA PRO A 57 -9.45 1.20 11.80
C PRO A 57 -9.00 -0.21 12.21
N GLY A 58 -7.97 -0.35 13.06
CA GLY A 58 -7.33 -1.61 13.38
C GLY A 58 -6.12 -1.93 12.51
N LEU A 59 -5.40 -3.02 12.80
CA LEU A 59 -4.17 -3.42 12.14
C LEU A 59 -4.31 -4.82 11.52
N TRP A 60 -3.91 -4.97 10.26
CA TRP A 60 -3.91 -6.25 9.53
C TRP A 60 -2.59 -6.46 8.82
N VAL A 61 -2.10 -7.68 8.80
CA VAL A 61 -0.87 -8.06 8.08
C VAL A 61 -0.95 -7.62 6.61
N GLY A 62 0.06 -6.88 6.13
CA GLY A 62 0.15 -6.40 4.75
C GLY A 62 -0.80 -5.25 4.37
N ARG A 63 -1.45 -4.60 5.34
CA ARG A 63 -2.42 -3.53 5.09
C ARG A 63 -1.94 -2.18 5.62
N ALA A 64 -2.53 -1.12 5.08
CA ALA A 64 -2.36 0.24 5.58
C ALA A 64 -3.55 0.69 6.42
N SER A 65 -3.27 1.36 7.53
CA SER A 65 -4.27 1.97 8.39
C SER A 65 -4.07 3.47 8.48
N LEU A 66 -5.13 4.23 8.20
CA LEU A 66 -5.11 5.68 8.38
C LEU A 66 -5.23 5.99 9.86
N VAL A 67 -4.22 6.65 10.42
CA VAL A 67 -4.14 7.06 11.82
C VAL A 67 -4.48 8.54 11.93
N ARG A 68 -5.43 8.87 12.79
CA ARG A 68 -5.79 10.26 13.17
C ARG A 68 -5.48 10.46 14.65
N VAL A 69 -4.83 11.55 14.97
CA VAL A 69 -4.50 11.91 16.37
C VAL A 69 -5.06 13.29 16.64
N ARG A 70 -5.84 13.43 17.71
CA ARG A 70 -6.37 14.70 18.21
C ARG A 70 -5.63 15.12 19.47
N GLY A 71 -5.56 16.44 19.71
CA GLY A 71 -4.97 17.01 20.92
C GLY A 71 -3.45 17.15 20.90
N TYR A 72 -2.77 16.86 19.80
CA TYR A 72 -1.31 16.91 19.64
C TYR A 72 -0.94 17.68 18.37
N ARG A 73 0.30 18.22 18.32
CA ARG A 73 0.77 19.11 17.25
C ARG A 73 1.81 18.47 16.33
N GLN A 74 2.56 17.50 16.82
CA GLN A 74 3.58 16.77 16.07
C GLN A 74 3.71 15.34 16.58
N GLY A 75 4.17 14.42 15.74
CA GLY A 75 4.41 13.06 16.19
C GLY A 75 4.70 12.06 15.07
N GLU A 76 4.91 10.85 15.50
CA GLU A 76 5.12 9.68 14.67
C GLU A 76 4.57 8.42 15.37
N VAL A 77 4.31 7.38 14.59
CA VAL A 77 4.01 6.04 15.13
C VAL A 77 5.25 5.17 14.96
N ARG A 78 5.69 4.52 16.02
CA ARG A 78 6.79 3.54 16.00
C ARG A 78 6.24 2.13 16.14
N ALA A 79 6.39 1.33 15.10
CA ALA A 79 5.94 -0.05 15.07
C ALA A 79 6.77 -0.87 14.07
N PHE A 80 6.88 -2.18 14.28
CA PHE A 80 7.53 -3.11 13.34
C PHE A 80 8.98 -2.70 12.97
N GLY A 81 9.73 -2.12 13.95
CA GLY A 81 11.09 -1.62 13.72
C GLY A 81 11.18 -0.38 12.82
N ARG A 82 10.08 0.34 12.61
CA ARG A 82 9.98 1.50 11.71
C ARG A 82 9.28 2.68 12.37
N SER A 83 9.48 3.86 11.78
CA SER A 83 8.78 5.09 12.12
C SER A 83 7.85 5.50 10.98
N PHE A 84 6.62 5.86 11.33
CA PHE A 84 5.56 6.32 10.43
C PHE A 84 5.18 7.74 10.83
N PRO A 85 5.53 8.75 10.02
CA PRO A 85 5.33 10.14 10.39
C PRO A 85 3.85 10.51 10.43
N LEU A 86 3.49 11.36 11.38
CA LEU A 86 2.20 12.02 11.45
C LEU A 86 2.37 13.47 11.01
N THR A 87 1.47 13.93 10.16
CA THR A 87 1.50 15.27 9.56
C THR A 87 0.37 16.12 10.12
N PRO A 88 0.59 17.42 10.42
CA PRO A 88 -0.48 18.31 10.81
C PRO A 88 -1.62 18.34 9.79
N SER A 89 -2.86 18.25 10.30
CA SER A 89 -4.09 18.29 9.52
C SER A 89 -5.17 19.05 10.30
N GLU A 90 -6.32 19.29 9.67
CA GLU A 90 -7.46 19.87 10.36
C GLU A 90 -7.89 18.97 11.52
N GLY A 91 -7.86 19.53 12.75
CA GLY A 91 -8.24 18.83 13.98
C GLY A 91 -7.15 17.96 14.63
N GLY A 92 -5.88 18.03 14.19
CA GLY A 92 -4.77 17.30 14.82
C GLY A 92 -3.70 16.80 13.85
N LEU A 93 -3.34 15.51 13.97
CA LEU A 93 -2.33 14.87 13.13
C LEU A 93 -2.95 13.73 12.31
N LEU A 94 -2.37 13.49 11.14
CA LEU A 94 -2.79 12.45 10.21
C LEU A 94 -1.56 11.74 9.64
N GLY A 95 -1.65 10.41 9.46
CA GLY A 95 -0.64 9.61 8.80
C GLY A 95 -1.15 8.21 8.48
N TYR A 96 -0.30 7.43 7.86
CA TYR A 96 -0.58 6.03 7.59
C TYR A 96 0.39 5.14 8.36
N LEU A 97 -0.12 4.04 8.91
CA LEU A 97 0.66 2.95 9.50
C LEU A 97 0.56 1.73 8.58
N GLY A 98 1.68 1.29 8.03
CA GLY A 98 1.77 0.08 7.22
C GLY A 98 2.21 -1.12 8.05
N VAL A 99 1.45 -2.21 8.03
CA VAL A 99 1.86 -3.47 8.65
C VAL A 99 2.60 -4.32 7.61
N PRO A 100 3.86 -4.76 7.88
CA PRO A 100 4.58 -5.59 6.93
C PRO A 100 3.83 -6.88 6.58
N ALA A 101 3.88 -7.29 5.32
CA ALA A 101 3.15 -8.48 4.89
C ALA A 101 3.70 -9.79 5.46
N LEU A 102 4.97 -9.84 5.89
CA LEU A 102 5.57 -11.00 6.56
C LEU A 102 5.48 -10.94 8.08
N GLU A 103 4.85 -9.90 8.63
CA GLU A 103 4.68 -9.77 10.08
C GLU A 103 3.83 -10.92 10.64
N ARG A 104 4.09 -11.31 11.87
CA ARG A 104 3.30 -12.35 12.54
C ARG A 104 2.00 -11.73 13.07
N PRO A 105 0.83 -12.34 12.86
CA PRO A 105 -0.38 -11.94 13.56
C PRO A 105 -0.22 -12.09 15.09
N GLY A 106 -0.90 -11.27 15.85
CA GLY A 106 -0.84 -11.30 17.31
C GLY A 106 -0.66 -9.91 17.92
N VAL A 107 -0.31 -9.86 19.20
CA VAL A 107 -0.10 -8.61 19.92
C VAL A 107 1.28 -8.02 19.62
N HIS A 108 1.30 -6.74 19.24
CA HIS A 108 2.51 -5.98 18.94
C HIS A 108 2.55 -4.68 19.74
N ARG A 109 3.74 -4.35 20.21
CA ARG A 109 3.99 -3.07 20.86
C ARG A 109 4.06 -1.95 19.84
N VAL A 110 3.12 -0.98 19.92
CA VAL A 110 3.03 0.21 19.08
C VAL A 110 3.22 1.45 19.95
N GLY A 111 4.17 2.29 19.59
CA GLY A 111 4.47 3.55 20.27
C GLY A 111 3.96 4.74 19.47
N PHE A 112 3.19 5.60 20.09
CA PHE A 112 2.83 6.91 19.56
C PHE A 112 3.73 7.95 20.24
N VAL A 113 4.67 8.51 19.49
CA VAL A 113 5.54 9.59 19.96
C VAL A 113 4.86 10.90 19.60
N LEU A 114 4.28 11.60 20.59
CA LEU A 114 3.45 12.78 20.39
C LEU A 114 3.96 13.92 21.26
N ASP A 115 4.28 15.05 20.66
CA ASP A 115 4.86 16.23 21.34
C ASP A 115 6.05 15.87 22.25
N GLY A 116 6.88 14.90 21.81
CA GLY A 116 8.06 14.42 22.53
C GLY A 116 7.80 13.35 23.60
N VAL A 117 6.54 12.99 23.88
CA VAL A 117 6.16 11.92 24.82
C VAL A 117 5.80 10.65 24.07
N THR A 118 6.26 9.49 24.58
CA THR A 118 5.92 8.17 24.01
C THR A 118 4.79 7.52 24.78
N TYR A 119 3.69 7.25 24.09
CA TYR A 119 2.56 6.46 24.59
C TYR A 119 2.58 5.09 23.90
N ALA A 120 2.75 4.03 24.64
CA ALA A 120 2.92 2.70 24.08
C ALA A 120 1.74 1.79 24.43
N PHE A 121 1.19 1.12 23.42
CA PHE A 121 0.04 0.22 23.51
C PHE A 121 0.38 -1.14 22.93
N ASP A 122 -0.23 -2.17 23.49
CA ASP A 122 -0.19 -3.51 22.95
C ASP A 122 -1.41 -3.71 22.07
N LEU A 123 -1.21 -3.67 20.74
CA LEU A 123 -2.27 -3.70 19.75
C LEU A 123 -2.30 -5.02 19.00
N GLN A 124 -3.51 -5.49 18.71
CA GLN A 124 -3.73 -6.74 17.99
C GLN A 124 -3.55 -6.52 16.48
N VAL A 125 -2.61 -7.23 15.87
CA VAL A 125 -2.47 -7.35 14.42
C VAL A 125 -3.25 -8.59 13.96
N GLN A 126 -4.23 -8.38 13.10
CA GLN A 126 -5.09 -9.43 12.57
C GLN A 126 -4.44 -10.16 11.39
N PRO A 127 -4.68 -11.48 11.24
CA PRO A 127 -4.20 -12.23 10.09
C PRO A 127 -4.94 -11.83 8.80
N VAL A 128 -4.22 -11.91 7.67
CA VAL A 128 -4.82 -11.89 6.34
C VAL A 128 -4.41 -13.19 5.63
N PRO A 129 -5.35 -13.97 5.10
CA PRO A 129 -5.05 -15.21 4.41
C PRO A 129 -4.49 -14.91 3.01
N TYR A 130 -3.17 -15.01 2.85
CA TYR A 130 -2.51 -14.90 1.57
C TYR A 130 -2.27 -16.28 0.95
N ALA A 131 -2.53 -16.41 -0.34
CA ALA A 131 -2.20 -17.61 -1.12
C ALA A 131 -0.68 -17.90 -1.06
N ARG A 132 -0.30 -19.16 -1.28
CA ARG A 132 1.09 -19.61 -1.33
C ARG A 132 1.39 -20.22 -2.67
N GLU A 133 2.55 -19.92 -3.22
CA GLU A 133 3.01 -20.44 -4.51
C GLU A 133 4.50 -20.77 -4.39
N VAL A 134 4.88 -21.95 -4.91
CA VAL A 134 6.28 -22.34 -5.08
C VAL A 134 6.60 -22.22 -6.56
N ILE A 135 7.57 -21.37 -6.87
CA ILE A 135 8.00 -21.10 -8.24
C ILE A 135 9.27 -21.94 -8.50
N PRO A 136 9.24 -22.87 -9.46
CA PRO A 136 10.43 -23.62 -9.82
C PRO A 136 11.55 -22.67 -10.26
N LEU A 137 12.73 -22.83 -9.70
CA LEU A 137 13.90 -22.04 -10.08
C LEU A 137 14.55 -22.68 -11.32
N THR A 138 14.09 -22.27 -12.51
CA THR A 138 14.69 -22.70 -13.77
C THR A 138 16.06 -22.02 -13.98
N PRO A 139 17.00 -22.63 -14.73
CA PRO A 139 18.29 -22.00 -15.03
C PRO A 139 18.18 -20.61 -15.64
N SER A 140 17.20 -20.37 -16.50
CA SER A 140 16.93 -19.07 -17.11
C SER A 140 16.44 -18.03 -16.09
N LEU A 141 15.62 -18.41 -15.12
CA LEU A 141 15.18 -17.54 -14.04
C LEU A 141 16.30 -17.26 -13.08
N GLN A 142 17.10 -18.28 -12.71
CA GLN A 142 18.25 -18.15 -11.84
C GLN A 142 19.31 -17.18 -12.40
N ALA A 143 19.61 -17.28 -13.71
CA ALA A 143 20.54 -16.38 -14.40
C ALA A 143 20.08 -14.90 -14.40
N ARG A 144 18.78 -14.65 -14.21
CA ARG A 144 18.17 -13.31 -14.16
C ARG A 144 17.95 -12.80 -12.74
N MET A 145 18.23 -13.61 -11.71
CA MET A 145 18.12 -13.23 -10.31
C MET A 145 19.51 -12.95 -9.73
N ASP A 146 19.90 -11.67 -9.73
CA ASP A 146 21.08 -11.19 -9.03
C ASP A 146 20.65 -10.64 -7.65
N PRO A 147 20.99 -11.34 -6.54
CA PRO A 147 20.58 -10.91 -5.20
C PRO A 147 21.10 -9.53 -4.82
N GLU A 148 22.31 -9.17 -5.27
CA GLU A 148 22.90 -7.87 -4.97
C GLU A 148 22.21 -6.75 -5.74
N ALA A 149 21.92 -6.96 -7.03
CA ALA A 149 21.17 -6.01 -7.85
C ALA A 149 19.75 -5.82 -7.28
N ILE A 150 19.06 -6.90 -6.88
CA ILE A 150 17.74 -6.86 -6.26
C ILE A 150 17.78 -6.02 -4.98
N ARG A 151 18.75 -6.25 -4.09
CA ARG A 151 18.92 -5.51 -2.83
C ARG A 151 19.18 -4.03 -3.07
N LYS A 152 20.17 -3.68 -3.91
CA LYS A 152 20.52 -2.29 -4.25
C LYS A 152 19.33 -1.53 -4.84
N GLU A 153 18.59 -2.19 -5.73
CA GLU A 153 17.38 -1.62 -6.33
C GLU A 153 16.28 -1.38 -5.29
N GLY A 154 16.07 -2.34 -4.37
CA GLY A 154 15.14 -2.18 -3.25
C GLY A 154 15.49 -0.99 -2.37
N GLU A 155 16.77 -0.83 -2.00
CA GLU A 155 17.27 0.30 -1.21
C GLU A 155 17.06 1.64 -1.93
N LYS A 156 17.32 1.68 -3.25
CA LYS A 156 17.11 2.85 -4.07
C LYS A 156 15.65 3.29 -4.11
N VAL A 157 14.74 2.35 -4.32
CA VAL A 157 13.28 2.63 -4.30
C VAL A 157 12.85 3.10 -2.92
N LEU A 158 13.35 2.46 -1.84
CA LEU A 158 13.06 2.86 -0.47
C LEU A 158 13.54 4.28 -0.16
N SER A 159 14.77 4.63 -0.57
CA SER A 159 15.36 5.95 -0.33
C SER A 159 14.76 7.08 -1.19
N ALA A 160 14.11 6.73 -2.30
CA ALA A 160 13.46 7.71 -3.17
C ALA A 160 12.22 8.33 -2.53
N CYS A 161 11.50 7.58 -1.69
CA CYS A 161 10.31 8.04 -1.00
C CYS A 161 10.68 8.92 0.20
N ARG A 162 10.42 10.22 0.12
CA ARG A 162 10.66 11.18 1.20
C ARG A 162 9.34 11.54 1.86
N PHE A 163 9.41 11.78 3.18
CA PHE A 163 8.24 12.24 3.94
C PHE A 163 7.96 13.70 3.61
N ARG A 164 6.85 13.96 2.95
CA ARG A 164 6.36 15.31 2.63
C ARG A 164 5.01 15.52 3.32
N PHE A 165 4.70 16.77 3.63
CA PHE A 165 3.37 17.15 4.09
C PHE A 165 2.35 16.86 2.99
N GLY A 166 1.16 16.36 3.36
CA GLY A 166 0.15 15.99 2.41
C GLY A 166 -1.27 16.05 2.99
N LYS A 167 -2.25 15.85 2.11
CA LYS A 167 -3.67 15.68 2.47
C LYS A 167 -4.03 14.19 2.41
N PRO A 168 -5.15 13.77 3.03
CA PRO A 168 -5.65 12.40 2.86
C PRO A 168 -5.72 12.03 1.39
N LEU A 169 -5.17 10.86 1.05
CA LEU A 169 -4.98 10.46 -0.33
C LEU A 169 -6.25 9.77 -0.87
N ARG A 170 -6.65 10.15 -2.07
CA ARG A 170 -7.59 9.41 -2.90
C ARG A 170 -6.85 8.95 -4.14
N PHE A 171 -6.89 7.67 -4.42
CA PHE A 171 -6.22 7.09 -5.56
C PHE A 171 -7.21 6.81 -6.69
N GLU A 172 -6.87 7.29 -7.86
CA GLU A 172 -7.48 6.87 -9.11
C GLU A 172 -6.82 5.59 -9.62
N PRO A 173 -7.55 4.73 -10.33
CA PRO A 173 -6.97 3.55 -10.94
C PRO A 173 -5.82 3.90 -11.89
N PRO A 174 -4.65 3.22 -11.79
CA PRO A 174 -3.51 3.50 -12.67
C PRO A 174 -3.73 3.05 -14.12
N LEU A 175 -4.76 2.24 -14.38
CA LEU A 175 -5.23 1.82 -15.70
C LEU A 175 -6.72 2.11 -15.84
N ALA A 176 -7.21 2.34 -17.05
CA ALA A 176 -8.62 2.61 -17.34
C ALA A 176 -9.55 1.44 -16.92
N ALA A 177 -9.03 0.21 -16.93
CA ALA A 177 -9.72 -0.98 -16.44
C ALA A 177 -8.78 -1.76 -15.51
N ILE A 178 -9.29 -2.18 -14.36
CA ILE A 178 -8.54 -2.98 -13.38
C ILE A 178 -8.88 -4.46 -13.54
N SER A 179 -7.91 -5.24 -14.03
CA SER A 179 -7.99 -6.71 -14.10
C SER A 179 -6.74 -7.28 -13.43
N VAL A 180 -6.90 -7.78 -12.20
CA VAL A 180 -5.79 -8.32 -11.41
C VAL A 180 -5.42 -9.72 -11.90
N SER A 181 -4.14 -9.91 -12.27
CA SER A 181 -3.57 -11.24 -12.59
C SER A 181 -2.87 -11.87 -11.39
N SER A 182 -2.22 -11.06 -10.55
CA SER A 182 -1.61 -11.52 -9.31
C SER A 182 -1.87 -10.49 -8.19
N PRO A 183 -2.51 -10.89 -7.08
CA PRO A 183 -2.80 -9.98 -5.99
C PRO A 183 -1.56 -9.75 -5.11
N PHE A 184 -1.61 -8.63 -4.36
CA PHE A 184 -0.65 -8.34 -3.30
C PHE A 184 -0.65 -9.45 -2.24
N GLY A 185 0.54 -9.71 -1.68
CA GLY A 185 0.70 -10.56 -0.51
C GLY A 185 0.80 -12.06 -0.80
N VAL A 186 0.62 -12.50 -2.04
CA VAL A 186 0.87 -13.91 -2.42
C VAL A 186 2.27 -14.29 -1.96
N ARG A 187 2.35 -15.30 -1.09
CA ARG A 187 3.62 -15.82 -0.57
C ARG A 187 4.32 -16.61 -1.68
N ARG A 188 5.55 -16.22 -1.98
CA ARG A 188 6.34 -16.86 -3.04
C ARG A 188 7.61 -17.46 -2.48
N ARG A 189 7.93 -18.67 -2.92
CA ARG A 189 9.21 -19.33 -2.67
C ARG A 189 9.81 -19.76 -4.00
N TYR A 190 11.00 -19.30 -4.29
CA TYR A 190 11.76 -19.68 -5.51
C TYR A 190 12.68 -20.84 -5.20
N GLY A 191 12.39 -22.04 -5.73
CA GLY A 191 13.12 -23.26 -5.41
C GLY A 191 13.12 -23.56 -3.90
N GLU A 192 14.30 -23.80 -3.33
CA GLU A 192 14.53 -24.04 -1.90
C GLU A 192 14.82 -22.75 -1.09
N GLY A 193 14.68 -21.59 -1.71
CA GLY A 193 14.92 -20.29 -1.06
C GLY A 193 13.95 -19.95 0.07
N GLY A 194 14.18 -18.81 0.70
CA GLY A 194 13.27 -18.27 1.73
C GLY A 194 11.93 -17.82 1.16
N TRP A 195 10.91 -17.74 2.02
CA TRP A 195 9.63 -17.14 1.65
C TRP A 195 9.76 -15.64 1.47
N THR A 196 9.27 -15.15 0.35
CA THR A 196 9.02 -13.75 0.05
C THR A 196 7.54 -13.55 -0.26
N TYR A 197 7.15 -12.40 -0.79
CA TYR A 197 5.76 -12.15 -1.18
C TYR A 197 5.70 -11.17 -2.36
N HIS A 198 4.56 -11.13 -3.00
CA HIS A 198 4.26 -10.19 -4.07
C HIS A 198 3.97 -8.81 -3.47
N GLU A 199 4.85 -7.82 -3.73
CA GLU A 199 4.82 -6.49 -3.09
C GLU A 199 3.80 -5.53 -3.68
N GLY A 200 3.06 -5.91 -4.73
CA GLY A 200 2.08 -5.06 -5.41
C GLY A 200 0.92 -5.84 -6.03
N LEU A 201 0.26 -5.20 -6.97
CA LEU A 201 -0.75 -5.79 -7.84
C LEU A 201 -0.21 -5.92 -9.25
N ASP A 202 -0.29 -7.10 -9.85
CA ASP A 202 -0.10 -7.25 -11.29
C ASP A 202 -1.43 -7.02 -12.00
N LEU A 203 -1.47 -5.99 -12.83
CA LEU A 203 -2.66 -5.57 -13.57
C LEU A 203 -2.49 -5.92 -15.05
N ARG A 204 -3.41 -6.75 -15.56
CA ARG A 204 -3.40 -7.18 -16.98
C ARG A 204 -3.62 -5.99 -17.90
N ALA A 205 -2.73 -5.80 -18.85
CA ALA A 205 -2.89 -4.80 -19.90
C ALA A 205 -1.99 -5.12 -21.10
N LYS A 206 -2.36 -4.65 -22.28
CA LYS A 206 -1.55 -4.79 -23.49
C LYS A 206 -0.38 -3.80 -23.45
N VAL A 207 0.73 -4.16 -24.11
CA VAL A 207 1.86 -3.23 -24.32
C VAL A 207 1.32 -1.94 -24.96
N GLY A 208 1.84 -0.79 -24.50
CA GLY A 208 1.42 0.53 -24.98
C GLY A 208 0.16 1.08 -24.30
N THR A 209 -0.52 0.31 -23.42
CA THR A 209 -1.65 0.85 -22.64
C THR A 209 -1.17 1.99 -21.75
N PRO A 210 -1.86 3.17 -21.74
CA PRO A 210 -1.48 4.30 -20.91
C PRO A 210 -1.55 3.98 -19.41
N VAL A 211 -0.44 4.25 -18.70
CA VAL A 211 -0.34 4.17 -17.24
C VAL A 211 -0.47 5.58 -16.66
N ARG A 212 -1.32 5.72 -15.66
CA ARG A 212 -1.67 7.02 -15.05
C ARG A 212 -1.17 7.11 -13.61
N ALA A 213 -0.80 8.32 -13.17
CA ALA A 213 -0.53 8.61 -11.78
C ALA A 213 -1.79 8.36 -10.94
N ALA A 214 -1.68 7.54 -9.89
CA ALA A 214 -2.82 7.19 -9.05
C ALA A 214 -3.30 8.36 -8.16
N ALA A 215 -2.42 9.29 -7.83
CA ALA A 215 -2.74 10.49 -7.04
C ALA A 215 -1.80 11.63 -7.42
N ASP A 216 -2.12 12.85 -6.95
CA ASP A 216 -1.22 13.99 -7.03
C ASP A 216 0.10 13.68 -6.33
N GLY A 217 1.22 14.17 -6.85
CA GLY A 217 2.52 13.93 -6.23
C GLY A 217 3.70 14.49 -7.00
N VAL A 218 4.88 14.07 -6.58
CA VAL A 218 6.15 14.41 -7.23
C VAL A 218 6.85 13.13 -7.65
N VAL A 219 7.26 13.06 -8.90
CA VAL A 219 8.08 11.95 -9.40
C VAL A 219 9.43 11.99 -8.69
N VAL A 220 9.75 10.94 -7.96
CA VAL A 220 11.01 10.84 -7.20
C VAL A 220 12.00 9.86 -7.83
N LEU A 221 11.52 9.00 -8.74
CA LEU A 221 12.35 8.10 -9.53
C LEU A 221 11.69 7.90 -10.91
N SER A 222 12.49 7.97 -11.96
CA SER A 222 12.08 7.63 -13.33
C SER A 222 13.33 7.15 -14.08
N GLU A 223 13.59 5.84 -14.06
CA GLU A 223 14.77 5.23 -14.67
C GLU A 223 14.57 3.76 -14.98
N ARG A 224 15.50 3.17 -15.73
CA ARG A 224 15.52 1.72 -15.96
C ARG A 224 16.23 1.03 -14.81
N LEU A 225 15.56 0.06 -14.21
CA LEU A 225 16.05 -0.79 -13.14
C LEU A 225 16.20 -2.24 -13.62
N PHE A 226 17.00 -3.03 -12.91
CA PHE A 226 17.28 -4.42 -13.30
C PHE A 226 16.04 -5.32 -13.19
N VAL A 227 15.41 -5.35 -12.01
CA VAL A 227 14.23 -6.17 -11.74
C VAL A 227 12.95 -5.49 -12.24
N ARG A 228 12.78 -4.22 -11.89
CA ARG A 228 11.56 -3.45 -12.16
C ARG A 228 11.44 -2.94 -13.59
N GLY A 229 12.50 -3.04 -14.38
CA GLY A 229 12.52 -2.55 -15.77
C GLY A 229 12.39 -1.04 -15.84
N GLU A 230 11.71 -0.53 -16.86
CA GLU A 230 11.35 0.88 -16.94
C GLU A 230 10.39 1.22 -15.80
N ALA A 231 10.82 2.10 -14.90
CA ALA A 231 10.24 2.28 -13.58
C ALA A 231 9.95 3.73 -13.26
N VAL A 232 8.80 4.00 -12.63
CA VAL A 232 8.44 5.31 -12.11
C VAL A 232 8.02 5.15 -10.64
N VAL A 233 8.49 6.05 -9.77
CA VAL A 233 8.02 6.20 -8.38
C VAL A 233 7.52 7.60 -8.17
N ILE A 234 6.34 7.73 -7.54
CA ILE A 234 5.73 9.00 -7.20
C ILE A 234 5.55 9.07 -5.68
N ASP A 235 6.04 10.16 -5.08
CA ASP A 235 5.81 10.50 -3.67
C ASP A 235 4.55 11.38 -3.56
N HIS A 236 3.57 10.91 -2.81
CA HIS A 236 2.28 11.57 -2.61
C HIS A 236 2.17 12.35 -1.29
N GLY A 237 3.23 12.34 -0.48
CA GLY A 237 3.19 12.83 0.89
C GLY A 237 2.64 11.82 1.89
N LEU A 238 2.56 12.20 3.17
CA LEU A 238 2.12 11.32 4.28
C LEU A 238 2.93 10.01 4.41
N GLY A 239 4.15 9.96 3.86
CA GLY A 239 4.97 8.76 3.78
C GLY A 239 4.48 7.73 2.76
N VAL A 240 3.58 8.12 1.84
CA VAL A 240 3.00 7.21 0.84
C VAL A 240 3.63 7.43 -0.54
N CYS A 241 4.14 6.37 -1.12
CA CYS A 241 4.64 6.34 -2.49
C CYS A 241 3.93 5.28 -3.32
N THR A 242 3.81 5.53 -4.63
CA THR A 242 3.42 4.51 -5.60
C THR A 242 4.55 4.17 -6.54
N GLY A 243 4.64 2.89 -6.89
CA GLY A 243 5.57 2.36 -7.87
C GLY A 243 4.84 1.81 -9.10
N TYR A 244 5.39 2.06 -10.28
CA TYR A 244 4.87 1.63 -11.58
C TYR A 244 6.00 0.96 -12.35
N TRP A 245 5.92 -0.36 -12.51
CA TRP A 245 7.02 -1.17 -13.04
C TRP A 245 6.70 -1.85 -14.36
N HIS A 246 7.74 -2.39 -15.00
CA HIS A 246 7.69 -3.12 -16.27
C HIS A 246 7.18 -2.30 -17.43
N LEU A 247 7.31 -0.96 -17.38
CA LEU A 247 6.86 -0.08 -18.45
C LEU A 247 7.63 -0.34 -19.75
N SER A 248 7.05 0.02 -20.89
CA SER A 248 7.75 0.09 -22.17
C SER A 248 8.34 1.49 -22.41
N GLU A 249 7.71 2.51 -21.83
CA GLU A 249 8.11 3.92 -21.97
C GLU A 249 7.76 4.68 -20.69
N ARG A 250 8.66 5.56 -20.24
CA ARG A 250 8.44 6.52 -19.16
C ARG A 250 8.18 7.90 -19.79
N LYS A 251 7.14 8.61 -19.33
CA LYS A 251 6.73 9.91 -19.88
C LYS A 251 6.92 11.07 -18.89
N VAL A 252 7.62 10.82 -17.81
CA VAL A 252 7.87 11.80 -16.73
C VAL A 252 9.32 11.71 -16.26
N ARG A 253 9.80 12.76 -15.58
CA ARG A 253 11.18 12.87 -15.07
C ARG A 253 11.18 13.11 -13.57
N PRO A 254 12.25 12.73 -12.85
CA PRO A 254 12.41 13.06 -11.43
C PRO A 254 12.28 14.56 -11.18
N GLY A 255 11.59 14.94 -10.09
CA GLY A 255 11.27 16.33 -9.74
C GLY A 255 9.98 16.87 -10.35
N GLU A 256 9.40 16.21 -11.33
CA GLU A 256 8.18 16.64 -12.00
C GLU A 256 6.95 16.47 -11.11
N LYS A 257 6.11 17.50 -10.98
CA LYS A 257 4.81 17.43 -10.30
C LYS A 257 3.78 16.82 -11.23
N VAL A 258 3.04 15.85 -10.75
CA VAL A 258 1.97 15.17 -11.49
C VAL A 258 0.65 15.29 -10.74
N ARG A 259 -0.46 15.34 -11.48
CA ARG A 259 -1.81 15.20 -10.93
C ARG A 259 -2.32 13.79 -11.15
N ALA A 260 -3.25 13.34 -10.31
CA ALA A 260 -4.01 12.12 -10.54
C ALA A 260 -4.54 12.04 -11.97
N GLY A 261 -4.51 10.85 -12.57
CA GLY A 261 -4.96 10.63 -13.96
C GLY A 261 -3.98 11.02 -15.06
N ARG A 262 -2.90 11.76 -14.75
CA ARG A 262 -1.87 12.11 -15.75
C ARG A 262 -1.17 10.84 -16.27
N VAL A 263 -1.01 10.72 -17.58
CA VAL A 263 -0.23 9.62 -18.19
C VAL A 263 1.26 9.82 -17.86
N ILE A 264 1.86 8.81 -17.21
CA ILE A 264 3.25 8.83 -16.73
C ILE A 264 4.13 7.80 -17.43
N GLY A 265 3.53 6.90 -18.20
CA GLY A 265 4.22 5.87 -18.97
C GLY A 265 3.26 4.99 -19.74
N LEU A 266 3.82 3.96 -20.36
CA LEU A 266 3.05 2.95 -21.11
C LEU A 266 3.38 1.55 -20.56
N VAL A 267 2.38 0.68 -20.50
CA VAL A 267 2.57 -0.73 -20.11
C VAL A 267 3.56 -1.42 -21.03
N GLY A 268 4.41 -2.24 -20.48
CA GLY A 268 5.39 -3.04 -21.19
C GLY A 268 5.57 -4.43 -20.57
N SER A 269 6.78 -4.95 -20.72
CA SER A 269 7.27 -6.22 -20.15
C SER A 269 8.77 -6.13 -19.90
N SER A 270 9.28 -4.95 -19.51
CA SER A 270 10.71 -4.73 -19.25
C SER A 270 11.11 -5.26 -17.87
N GLY A 271 12.42 -5.50 -17.66
CA GLY A 271 12.95 -6.05 -16.42
C GLY A 271 12.60 -7.54 -16.21
N LEU A 272 12.40 -7.95 -14.96
CA LEU A 272 12.08 -9.32 -14.58
C LEU A 272 10.57 -9.58 -14.70
N SER A 273 10.06 -9.61 -15.92
CA SER A 273 8.65 -9.84 -16.25
C SER A 273 8.48 -11.09 -17.10
N THR A 274 7.38 -11.80 -16.97
CA THR A 274 7.01 -12.98 -17.75
C THR A 274 6.07 -12.66 -18.92
N GLY A 275 5.59 -11.42 -19.00
CA GLY A 275 4.69 -10.96 -20.07
C GLY A 275 4.11 -9.58 -19.79
N PRO A 276 3.35 -9.00 -20.73
CA PRO A 276 2.82 -7.65 -20.58
C PRO A 276 1.87 -7.48 -19.41
N HIS A 277 2.21 -6.61 -18.46
CA HIS A 277 1.38 -6.19 -17.33
C HIS A 277 1.93 -4.90 -16.72
N LEU A 278 1.12 -4.24 -15.91
CA LEU A 278 1.59 -3.22 -14.97
C LEU A 278 1.71 -3.86 -13.58
N HIS A 279 2.91 -3.90 -13.01
CA HIS A 279 3.06 -4.14 -11.58
C HIS A 279 2.93 -2.80 -10.85
N PHE A 280 1.91 -2.68 -9.99
CA PHE A 280 1.56 -1.47 -9.25
C PHE A 280 1.77 -1.68 -7.75
N GLU A 281 2.64 -0.87 -7.14
CA GLU A 281 2.93 -0.90 -5.71
C GLU A 281 2.41 0.34 -4.98
N VAL A 282 2.04 0.14 -3.71
CA VAL A 282 1.89 1.22 -2.73
C VAL A 282 2.78 0.92 -1.54
N ARG A 283 3.54 1.92 -1.10
CA ARG A 283 4.40 1.84 0.08
C ARG A 283 4.05 2.90 1.10
N VAL A 284 3.98 2.52 2.37
CA VAL A 284 3.79 3.42 3.51
C VAL A 284 5.06 3.42 4.35
N ALA A 285 5.76 4.53 4.44
CA ALA A 285 7.08 4.64 5.08
C ALA A 285 8.04 3.53 4.61
N GLY A 286 8.01 3.23 3.30
CA GLY A 286 8.80 2.18 2.67
C GLY A 286 8.28 0.75 2.87
N VAL A 287 7.23 0.54 3.66
CA VAL A 287 6.57 -0.78 3.81
C VAL A 287 5.62 -1.00 2.64
N PRO A 288 5.80 -2.03 1.81
CA PRO A 288 4.80 -2.42 0.82
C PRO A 288 3.50 -2.84 1.51
N VAL A 289 2.38 -2.27 1.04
CA VAL A 289 1.03 -2.54 1.56
C VAL A 289 0.08 -2.83 0.40
N ASP A 290 -1.04 -3.47 0.69
CA ASP A 290 -2.02 -3.80 -0.33
C ASP A 290 -2.56 -2.54 -1.03
N PRO A 291 -2.31 -2.36 -2.33
CA PRO A 291 -2.77 -1.18 -3.06
C PRO A 291 -4.30 -1.00 -3.04
N ARG A 292 -5.06 -2.08 -2.78
CA ARG A 292 -6.52 -2.03 -2.67
C ARG A 292 -7.02 -1.22 -1.48
N ASP A 293 -6.17 -0.91 -0.49
CA ASP A 293 -6.51 0.00 0.60
C ASP A 293 -6.70 1.44 0.12
N PHE A 294 -6.10 1.80 -1.01
CA PHE A 294 -6.09 3.15 -1.59
C PHE A 294 -6.94 3.25 -2.86
N LEU A 295 -7.03 2.17 -3.65
CA LEU A 295 -7.86 2.10 -4.88
C LEU A 295 -9.32 1.85 -4.49
N LYS A 296 -10.11 2.90 -4.46
CA LYS A 296 -11.53 2.84 -4.07
C LYS A 296 -12.44 3.28 -5.19
#